data_b528c0e8d1cf43d00b66ce6b446acbd3
#
_entry.id   b528c0e8d1cf43d00b66ce6b446acbd3
#
_cell.length_a   1.000
_cell.length_b   1.000
_cell.length_c   1.000
_cell.angle_alpha   90.00
_cell.angle_beta   90.00
_cell.angle_gamma   90.00
#
_symmetry.space_group_name_H-M   'P 1'
#
loop_
_entity.id
_entity.type
_entity.pdbx_description
1 polymer ?
#
loop_
_entity_poly.entity_id
_entity_poly.type
_entity_poly.pdbx_seq_one_letter_code
_entity_poly.pdbx_strand_id
1 'polypeptide(L)'
;MKELIFFELKNCPYCIRANKYLNELMEDPKYQAIKIRKIDEAKERALANQYDYYLVPTFYYQDEKLFEGIMRKEDVQKVLDTVVAK
;
A
#
# COMPACT_ATOMS: atom_id res chain seq x y z
N MET A 1 -0.59 5.14 16.29
CA MET A 1 -0.11 5.37 14.92
C MET A 1 -0.77 4.37 13.98
N LYS A 2 -1.29 4.84 12.87
CA LYS A 2 -1.98 3.97 11.90
C LYS A 2 -0.95 3.34 10.98
N GLU A 3 -1.03 2.02 10.79
CA GLU A 3 -0.12 1.28 9.93
C GLU A 3 -0.86 0.81 8.68
N LEU A 4 -0.36 1.23 7.52
CA LEU A 4 -0.89 0.82 6.23
C LEU A 4 0.07 -0.21 5.63
N ILE A 5 -0.44 -1.38 5.27
CA ILE A 5 0.37 -2.46 4.69
C ILE A 5 0.33 -2.34 3.18
N PHE A 6 1.50 -2.41 2.56
CA PHE A 6 1.66 -2.34 1.11
C PHE A 6 2.39 -3.59 0.63
N PHE A 7 1.65 -4.46 -0.06
CA PHE A 7 2.23 -5.67 -0.65
C PHE A 7 2.77 -5.35 -2.04
N GLU A 8 3.98 -5.80 -2.31
CA GLU A 8 4.66 -5.51 -3.57
C GLU A 8 5.57 -6.64 -4.00
N LEU A 9 6.02 -6.58 -5.25
CA LEU A 9 7.09 -7.41 -5.78
C LEU A 9 8.17 -6.50 -6.36
N LYS A 10 9.43 -6.87 -6.19
CA LYS A 10 10.55 -6.20 -6.85
C LYS A 10 10.39 -6.35 -8.36
N ASN A 11 10.79 -5.34 -9.11
CA ASN A 11 10.75 -5.34 -10.57
C ASN A 11 9.34 -5.39 -11.17
N CYS A 12 8.31 -5.18 -10.37
CA CYS A 12 6.95 -5.05 -10.85
C CYS A 12 6.73 -3.59 -11.30
N PRO A 13 6.47 -3.32 -12.59
CA PRO A 13 6.29 -1.93 -13.05
C PRO A 13 5.18 -1.19 -12.32
N TYR A 14 4.08 -1.87 -12.04
CA TYR A 14 2.94 -1.27 -11.34
C TYR A 14 3.27 -0.98 -9.87
N CYS A 15 4.08 -1.82 -9.25
CA CYS A 15 4.56 -1.60 -7.88
C CYS A 15 5.53 -0.42 -7.83
N ILE A 16 6.40 -0.29 -8.82
CA ILE A 16 7.34 0.82 -8.92
C ILE A 16 6.58 2.15 -9.05
N ARG A 17 5.54 2.19 -9.89
CA ARG A 17 4.70 3.37 -10.04
C ARG A 17 3.95 3.71 -8.76
N ALA A 18 3.37 2.71 -8.11
CA ALA A 18 2.65 2.91 -6.86
C ALA A 18 3.56 3.45 -5.77
N ASN A 19 4.80 2.94 -5.69
CA ASN A 19 5.80 3.43 -4.75
C ASN A 19 6.14 4.90 -5.01
N LYS A 20 6.27 5.27 -6.28
CA LYS A 20 6.55 6.66 -6.65
C LYS A 20 5.43 7.59 -6.18
N TYR A 21 4.18 7.21 -6.47
CA TYR A 21 3.02 8.01 -6.05
C TYR A 21 2.93 8.08 -4.52
N LEU A 22 3.17 6.95 -3.86
CA LEU A 22 3.12 6.89 -2.40
C LEU A 22 4.17 7.82 -1.78
N ASN A 23 5.40 7.78 -2.29
CA ASN A 23 6.48 8.63 -1.78
C ASN A 23 6.16 10.11 -1.98
N GLU A 24 5.59 10.47 -3.14
CA GLU A 24 5.19 11.85 -3.42
C GLU A 24 4.10 12.32 -2.46
N LEU A 25 3.07 11.49 -2.26
CA LEU A 25 1.94 11.84 -1.39
C LEU A 25 2.35 11.90 0.08
N MET A 26 3.26 11.03 0.51
CA MET A 26 3.72 11.00 1.90
C MET A 26 4.53 12.23 2.29
N GLU A 27 4.91 13.08 1.35
CA GLU A 27 5.52 14.36 1.67
C GLU A 27 4.51 15.35 2.26
N ASP A 28 3.21 15.11 2.06
CA ASP A 28 2.16 15.96 2.61
C ASP A 28 2.03 15.69 4.12
N PRO A 29 2.10 16.74 4.95
CA PRO A 29 2.03 16.57 6.41
C PRO A 29 0.81 15.81 6.91
N LYS A 30 -0.32 15.88 6.20
CA LYS A 30 -1.54 15.21 6.65
C LYS A 30 -1.44 13.69 6.63
N TYR A 31 -0.47 13.13 5.89
CA TYR A 31 -0.27 11.67 5.81
C TYR A 31 0.89 11.17 6.66
N GLN A 32 1.66 12.06 7.28
CA GLN A 32 2.89 11.66 7.95
C GLN A 32 2.68 10.85 9.22
N ALA A 33 1.47 10.86 9.77
CA ALA A 33 1.13 10.02 10.91
C ALA A 33 0.90 8.56 10.51
N ILE A 34 0.77 8.28 9.21
CA ILE A 34 0.57 6.92 8.71
C ILE A 34 1.94 6.25 8.58
N LYS A 35 2.07 5.07 9.20
CA LYS A 35 3.27 4.25 9.02
C LYS A 35 3.03 3.31 7.84
N ILE A 36 3.88 3.39 6.83
CA ILE A 36 3.80 2.49 5.68
C ILE A 36 4.68 1.28 5.94
N ARG A 37 4.06 0.10 6.01
CA ARG A 37 4.79 -1.16 6.12
C ARG A 37 4.79 -1.83 4.75
N LYS A 38 5.95 -1.84 4.10
CA LYS A 38 6.11 -2.47 2.79
C LYS A 38 6.51 -3.92 2.96
N ILE A 39 5.78 -4.81 2.33
CA ILE A 39 6.02 -6.25 2.39
C ILE A 39 6.28 -6.75 0.97
N ASP A 40 7.50 -7.26 0.75
CA ASP A 40 7.84 -7.97 -0.49
C ASP A 40 7.30 -9.39 -0.36
N GLU A 41 6.26 -9.72 -1.15
CA GLU A 41 5.58 -11.01 -1.00
C GLU A 41 6.48 -12.20 -1.37
N ALA A 42 7.52 -11.99 -2.18
CA ALA A 42 8.46 -13.06 -2.51
C ALA A 42 9.37 -13.39 -1.33
N LYS A 43 9.68 -12.40 -0.49
CA LYS A 43 10.53 -12.57 0.69
C LYS A 43 9.75 -12.99 1.93
N GLU A 44 8.52 -12.48 2.07
CA GLU A 44 7.69 -12.74 3.25
C GLU A 44 6.42 -13.49 2.83
N ARG A 45 6.61 -14.60 2.13
CA ARG A 45 5.51 -15.37 1.54
C ARG A 45 4.51 -15.87 2.57
N ALA A 46 4.98 -16.35 3.71
CA ALA A 46 4.10 -16.86 4.75
C ALA A 46 3.19 -15.76 5.30
N LEU A 47 3.74 -14.55 5.47
CA LEU A 47 2.95 -13.40 5.93
C LEU A 47 1.96 -12.98 4.85
N ALA A 48 2.39 -12.88 3.61
CA ALA A 48 1.53 -12.49 2.49
C ALA A 48 0.36 -13.46 2.32
N ASN A 49 0.60 -14.77 2.53
CA ASN A 49 -0.43 -15.78 2.39
C ASN A 49 -1.54 -15.69 3.45
N GLN A 50 -1.34 -14.91 4.50
CA GLN A 50 -2.37 -14.66 5.50
C GLN A 50 -3.41 -13.63 5.04
N TYR A 51 -3.14 -12.96 3.91
CA TYR A 51 -4.01 -11.92 3.37
C TYR A 51 -4.64 -12.39 2.07
N ASP A 52 -5.88 -11.99 1.84
CA ASP A 52 -6.65 -12.39 0.65
C ASP A 52 -6.48 -11.34 -0.45
N TYR A 53 -5.54 -11.59 -1.38
CA TYR A 53 -5.37 -10.77 -2.55
C TYR A 53 -4.70 -11.59 -3.66
N TYR A 54 -4.87 -11.15 -4.91
CA TYR A 54 -4.33 -11.85 -6.09
C TYR A 54 -3.32 -11.04 -6.87
N LEU A 55 -3.36 -9.72 -6.75
CA LEU A 55 -2.55 -8.82 -7.56
C LEU A 55 -1.71 -7.91 -6.67
N VAL A 56 -0.55 -7.52 -7.16
CA VAL A 56 0.27 -6.47 -6.52
C VAL A 56 0.37 -5.30 -7.50
N PRO A 57 0.45 -4.07 -7.01
CA PRO A 57 0.47 -3.67 -5.59
C PRO A 57 -0.91 -3.78 -4.93
N THR A 58 -0.93 -3.99 -3.62
CA THR A 58 -2.17 -4.08 -2.85
C THR A 58 -1.99 -3.38 -1.51
N PHE A 59 -3.02 -2.65 -1.09
CA PHE A 59 -3.05 -1.98 0.21
C PHE A 59 -4.03 -2.64 1.16
N TYR A 60 -3.57 -2.88 2.38
CA TYR A 60 -4.40 -3.37 3.49
C TYR A 60 -4.28 -2.45 4.68
N TYR A 61 -5.41 -2.14 5.31
CA TYR A 61 -5.43 -1.49 6.60
C TYR A 61 -6.13 -2.43 7.58
N GLN A 62 -5.35 -2.98 8.54
CA GLN A 62 -5.84 -4.04 9.40
C GLN A 62 -6.31 -5.22 8.53
N ASP A 63 -7.55 -5.66 8.67
CA ASP A 63 -8.08 -6.79 7.90
C ASP A 63 -8.82 -6.36 6.63
N GLU A 64 -8.82 -5.08 6.33
CA GLU A 64 -9.56 -4.53 5.21
C GLU A 64 -8.67 -4.23 4.02
N LYS A 65 -8.99 -4.84 2.87
CA LYS A 65 -8.32 -4.55 1.61
C LYS A 65 -8.85 -3.22 1.06
N LEU A 66 -7.97 -2.24 0.93
CA LEU A 66 -8.37 -0.91 0.47
C LEU A 66 -8.23 -0.74 -1.02
N PHE A 67 -7.26 -1.39 -1.65
CA PHE A 67 -7.08 -1.35 -3.09
C PHE A 67 -6.17 -2.48 -3.54
N GLU A 68 -6.45 -3.01 -4.72
CA GLU A 68 -5.68 -4.12 -5.29
C GLU A 68 -5.47 -3.90 -6.79
N GLY A 69 -4.21 -4.07 -7.25
CA GLY A 69 -3.91 -4.03 -8.67
C GLY A 69 -3.35 -2.69 -9.14
N ILE A 70 -3.51 -2.41 -10.43
CA ILE A 70 -2.95 -1.21 -11.06
C ILE A 70 -3.57 0.04 -10.45
N MET A 71 -2.71 0.97 -10.00
CA MET A 71 -3.13 2.19 -9.32
C MET A 71 -2.68 3.43 -10.06
N ARG A 72 -3.57 4.43 -10.07
CA ARG A 72 -3.20 5.80 -10.43
C ARG A 72 -2.87 6.55 -9.15
N LYS A 73 -2.29 7.74 -9.28
CA LYS A 73 -1.95 8.56 -8.10
C LYS A 73 -3.20 8.87 -7.26
N GLU A 74 -4.33 9.15 -7.92
CA GLU A 74 -5.59 9.41 -7.22
C GLU A 74 -6.05 8.21 -6.40
N ASP A 75 -5.80 7.00 -6.88
CA ASP A 75 -6.18 5.78 -6.15
C ASP A 75 -5.37 5.64 -4.87
N VAL A 76 -4.06 5.91 -4.95
CA VAL A 76 -3.18 5.90 -3.77
C VAL A 76 -3.60 6.98 -2.79
N GLN A 77 -3.94 8.17 -3.29
CA GLN A 77 -4.41 9.27 -2.45
C GLN A 77 -5.69 8.88 -1.71
N LYS A 78 -6.64 8.24 -2.38
CA LYS A 78 -7.87 7.77 -1.74
C LYS A 78 -7.59 6.77 -0.62
N VAL A 79 -6.63 5.87 -0.83
CA VAL A 79 -6.23 4.91 0.20
C VAL A 79 -5.71 5.66 1.43
N LEU A 80 -4.81 6.60 1.22
CA LEU A 80 -4.25 7.39 2.33
C LEU A 80 -5.33 8.19 3.05
N ASP A 81 -6.23 8.82 2.30
CA ASP A 81 -7.33 9.59 2.88
C ASP A 81 -8.26 8.71 3.70
N THR A 82 -8.52 7.49 3.23
CA THR A 82 -9.34 6.52 3.95
C THR A 82 -8.68 6.16 5.29
N VAL A 83 -7.37 5.94 5.31
CA VAL A 83 -6.64 5.61 6.54
C VAL A 83 -6.65 6.79 7.50
N VAL A 84 -6.46 8.02 6.99
CA VAL A 84 -6.51 9.22 7.83
C VAL A 84 -7.86 9.35 8.51
N ALA A 85 -8.94 9.01 7.81
CA ALA A 85 -10.31 9.16 8.31
C ALA A 85 -10.71 8.07 9.32
N LYS A 86 -9.94 6.99 9.41
CA LYS A 86 -10.24 5.90 10.35
C LYS A 86 -9.72 6.18 11.80
#